data_170de2778d6b30f74e7497eb3eecc791
#
_entry.id   170de2778d6b30f74e7497eb3eecc791
#
_cell.length_a   1.000
_cell.length_b   1.000
_cell.length_c   1.000
_cell.angle_alpha   90.00
_cell.angle_beta   90.00
_cell.angle_gamma   90.00
#
_symmetry.space_group_name_H-M   'P 1'
#
loop_
_entity.id
_entity.type
_entity.pdbx_description
1 polymer ?
#
loop_
_entity_poly.entity_id
_entity_poly.type
_entity_poly.pdbx_seq_one_letter_code
_entity_poly.pdbx_strand_id
1 'polypeptide(L)'
;MRSVIPIQVKKTCWQMRTEGKSYREIYKDYFVKATDSPATYNSFRRMMHKWSKQQYPDDTTLECGTYEGFVAHNATVQVSKSGEIVQAWIKQKVEDFDPEEFLEAIRGNVEPFVYVPSELSNANRMLEIPLFDMHWGVAFMDYYEPVLNDILDLITSRKWDKIVIPFGQDFFHNDSIINGQTTKGTVIEKVDMTRAVKESKTFMYTLIDMAIQCANEVKVMYSAGNHDRSISWMFIQVLLERYGPTVVDDSLEYRKVVTYGKNSIMLTHGDSKQATAKNLAHIFPITFAEEFANANVREVHAGHLHHEAEADIYGVMVRRLSSGGKVDDWSNKEDFVGTHRRFMVFEWDQKKLASIHYI
;
A
#
# COMPACT_ATOMS: atom_id res chain seq x y z
N MET A 1 11.69 32.28 -3.21
CA MET A 1 11.25 31.54 -4.42
C MET A 1 12.05 32.06 -5.61
N ARG A 2 12.66 31.21 -6.45
CA ARG A 2 13.28 31.65 -7.70
C ARG A 2 12.15 31.85 -8.71
N SER A 3 11.92 33.08 -9.16
CA SER A 3 10.93 33.34 -10.21
C SER A 3 11.31 32.60 -11.49
N VAL A 4 10.42 31.76 -11.98
CA VAL A 4 10.62 31.04 -13.26
C VAL A 4 10.40 32.05 -14.40
N ILE A 5 11.43 32.30 -15.17
CA ILE A 5 11.34 33.21 -16.32
C ILE A 5 10.59 32.52 -17.46
N PRO A 6 9.46 33.07 -17.94
CA PRO A 6 8.67 32.45 -19.02
C PRO A 6 9.49 32.20 -20.28
N ILE A 7 9.17 31.11 -20.96
CA ILE A 7 9.90 30.67 -22.15
C ILE A 7 9.82 31.71 -23.29
N GLN A 8 8.68 32.38 -23.39
CA GLN A 8 8.47 33.46 -24.39
C GLN A 8 9.42 34.64 -24.17
N VAL A 9 9.66 35.03 -22.91
CA VAL A 9 10.62 36.08 -22.60
C VAL A 9 12.04 35.69 -23.02
N LYS A 10 12.39 34.43 -22.83
CA LYS A 10 13.71 33.90 -23.23
C LYS A 10 13.86 33.92 -24.75
N LYS A 11 12.84 33.47 -25.51
CA LYS A 11 12.80 33.48 -26.98
C LYS A 11 12.94 34.91 -27.51
N THR A 12 12.15 35.86 -27.01
CA THR A 12 12.20 37.27 -27.41
C THR A 12 13.55 37.91 -27.12
N CYS A 13 14.12 37.70 -25.93
CA CYS A 13 15.47 38.21 -25.62
C CYS A 13 16.54 37.66 -26.59
N TRP A 14 16.40 36.40 -26.98
CA TRP A 14 17.34 35.78 -27.90
C TRP A 14 17.15 36.30 -29.33
N GLN A 15 15.92 36.45 -29.79
CA GLN A 15 15.62 37.09 -31.10
C GLN A 15 16.20 38.50 -31.17
N MET A 16 15.97 39.33 -30.16
CA MET A 16 16.57 40.68 -30.12
C MET A 16 18.10 40.65 -30.19
N ARG A 17 18.72 39.61 -29.65
CA ARG A 17 20.17 39.42 -29.73
C ARG A 17 20.63 39.05 -31.15
N THR A 18 19.90 38.18 -31.81
CA THR A 18 20.17 37.80 -33.21
C THR A 18 19.95 38.97 -34.18
N GLU A 19 19.04 39.88 -33.85
CA GLU A 19 18.78 41.14 -34.57
C GLU A 19 19.85 42.22 -34.28
N GLY A 20 20.89 41.91 -33.54
CA GLY A 20 22.05 42.78 -33.32
C GLY A 20 22.03 43.62 -32.05
N LYS A 21 20.98 43.59 -31.24
CA LYS A 21 20.91 44.35 -29.96
C LYS A 21 21.93 43.84 -28.95
N SER A 22 22.56 44.77 -28.22
CA SER A 22 23.49 44.45 -27.14
C SER A 22 22.77 43.83 -25.94
N TYR A 23 23.46 43.02 -25.13
CA TYR A 23 22.90 42.47 -23.88
C TYR A 23 22.38 43.55 -22.93
N ARG A 24 23.01 44.77 -22.96
CA ARG A 24 22.64 45.87 -22.08
C ARG A 24 21.32 46.51 -22.50
N GLU A 25 21.09 46.65 -23.82
CA GLU A 25 19.82 47.12 -24.38
C GLU A 25 18.70 46.15 -24.12
N ILE A 26 18.91 44.84 -24.39
CA ILE A 26 17.90 43.80 -24.14
C ILE A 26 17.52 43.76 -22.64
N TYR A 27 18.48 43.88 -21.75
CA TYR A 27 18.22 43.90 -20.31
C TYR A 27 17.35 45.11 -19.89
N LYS A 28 17.72 46.33 -20.30
CA LYS A 28 17.03 47.55 -19.89
C LYS A 28 15.67 47.72 -20.58
N ASP A 29 15.63 47.46 -21.89
CA ASP A 29 14.50 47.86 -22.70
C ASP A 29 13.40 46.80 -22.69
N TYR A 30 13.74 45.55 -22.50
CA TYR A 30 12.79 44.42 -22.54
C TYR A 30 12.79 43.58 -21.27
N PHE A 31 13.91 42.97 -20.86
CA PHE A 31 13.93 41.92 -19.81
C PHE A 31 13.40 42.45 -18.46
N VAL A 32 13.85 43.61 -18.02
CA VAL A 32 13.39 44.21 -16.74
C VAL A 32 11.90 44.55 -16.78
N LYS A 33 11.39 44.96 -17.96
CA LYS A 33 9.97 45.31 -18.11
C LYS A 33 9.05 44.10 -18.29
N ALA A 34 9.59 43.01 -18.83
CA ALA A 34 8.84 41.79 -19.13
C ALA A 34 8.87 40.75 -17.95
N THR A 35 9.66 41.02 -16.92
CA THR A 35 9.79 40.11 -15.78
C THR A 35 9.89 40.88 -14.47
N ASP A 36 9.23 40.37 -13.41
CA ASP A 36 9.45 40.85 -12.02
C ASP A 36 10.69 40.21 -11.39
N SER A 37 11.63 39.75 -12.23
CA SER A 37 12.82 39.06 -11.75
C SER A 37 13.82 40.01 -11.10
N PRO A 38 14.28 39.74 -9.87
CA PRO A 38 15.33 40.57 -9.21
C PRO A 38 16.72 40.32 -9.79
N ALA A 39 16.81 39.71 -10.96
CA ALA A 39 18.07 39.34 -11.59
C ALA A 39 18.87 40.62 -11.97
N THR A 40 20.11 40.70 -11.51
CA THR A 40 21.04 41.76 -11.91
C THR A 40 21.48 41.63 -13.37
N TYR A 41 22.02 42.69 -13.98
CA TYR A 41 22.55 42.63 -15.34
C TYR A 41 23.55 41.48 -15.53
N ASN A 42 24.44 41.25 -14.55
CA ASN A 42 25.42 40.14 -14.63
C ASN A 42 24.74 38.77 -14.60
N SER A 43 23.69 38.60 -13.80
CA SER A 43 22.88 37.38 -13.79
C SER A 43 22.14 37.18 -15.11
N PHE A 44 21.55 38.23 -15.66
CA PHE A 44 20.92 38.22 -16.96
C PHE A 44 21.92 37.82 -18.07
N ARG A 45 23.11 38.40 -18.12
CA ARG A 45 24.15 38.04 -19.08
C ARG A 45 24.53 36.56 -19.02
N ARG A 46 24.64 35.98 -17.82
CA ARG A 46 24.88 34.53 -17.65
C ARG A 46 23.69 33.70 -18.13
N MET A 47 22.49 34.13 -17.87
CA MET A 47 21.27 33.47 -18.38
C MET A 47 21.22 33.50 -19.90
N MET A 48 21.49 34.66 -20.55
CA MET A 48 21.54 34.78 -22.01
C MET A 48 22.58 33.84 -22.60
N HIS A 49 23.76 33.72 -22.00
CA HIS A 49 24.77 32.77 -22.46
C HIS A 49 24.34 31.32 -22.31
N LYS A 50 23.55 31.01 -21.27
CA LYS A 50 22.94 29.68 -21.08
C LYS A 50 21.84 29.43 -22.12
N TRP A 51 21.02 30.42 -22.41
CA TRP A 51 19.94 30.32 -23.41
C TRP A 51 20.49 30.23 -24.85
N SER A 52 21.64 30.84 -25.17
CA SER A 52 22.27 30.69 -26.46
C SER A 52 22.68 29.26 -26.80
N LYS A 53 22.88 28.43 -25.79
CA LYS A 53 23.20 27.03 -25.97
C LYS A 53 21.96 26.12 -26.01
N GLN A 54 20.77 26.69 -25.75
CA GLN A 54 19.48 26.01 -25.85
C GLN A 54 18.86 26.41 -27.20
N GLN A 55 19.00 25.56 -28.21
CA GLN A 55 18.18 25.70 -29.41
C GLN A 55 16.76 25.30 -29.01
N TYR A 56 15.81 26.23 -29.12
CA TYR A 56 14.40 25.95 -29.07
C TYR A 56 13.94 25.60 -30.45
N PRO A 57 13.58 24.37 -30.80
CA PRO A 57 13.00 24.04 -32.06
C PRO A 57 11.69 24.82 -32.23
N ASP A 58 11.48 25.42 -33.40
CA ASP A 58 10.16 25.87 -33.82
C ASP A 58 9.21 24.68 -33.75
N ASP A 59 7.93 24.93 -33.44
CA ASP A 59 6.82 24.01 -33.23
C ASP A 59 6.74 22.81 -34.21
N THR A 60 7.75 21.99 -34.27
CA THR A 60 7.65 20.64 -34.79
C THR A 60 7.08 19.80 -33.67
N THR A 61 5.78 19.55 -33.69
CA THR A 61 5.12 18.51 -32.96
C THR A 61 5.81 17.19 -33.28
N LEU A 62 6.79 16.84 -32.47
CA LEU A 62 7.24 15.45 -32.37
C LEU A 62 6.05 14.66 -31.85
N GLU A 63 5.39 13.93 -32.74
CA GLU A 63 4.47 12.87 -32.31
C GLU A 63 5.28 11.85 -31.57
N CYS A 64 5.36 12.06 -30.28
CA CYS A 64 6.06 11.19 -29.37
C CYS A 64 5.11 10.07 -28.98
N GLY A 65 5.41 8.87 -29.40
CA GLY A 65 4.72 7.69 -28.88
C GLY A 65 4.94 7.61 -27.36
N THR A 66 3.97 8.05 -26.60
CA THR A 66 3.91 7.76 -25.17
C THR A 66 3.34 6.37 -24.98
N TYR A 67 3.90 5.58 -24.07
CA TYR A 67 3.25 4.35 -23.63
C TYR A 67 2.00 4.71 -22.84
N GLU A 68 0.96 3.93 -23.00
CA GLU A 68 -0.29 4.10 -22.25
C GLU A 68 -0.03 4.13 -20.73
N GLY A 69 -0.54 5.12 -20.02
CA GLY A 69 -0.29 5.35 -18.59
C GLY A 69 1.01 6.10 -18.26
N PHE A 70 1.71 6.65 -19.28
CA PHE A 70 2.92 7.44 -19.06
C PHE A 70 2.82 8.81 -19.73
N VAL A 71 3.26 9.85 -19.01
CA VAL A 71 3.38 11.21 -19.54
C VAL A 71 4.84 11.57 -19.76
N ALA A 72 5.13 12.31 -20.83
CA ALA A 72 6.47 12.81 -21.12
C ALA A 72 6.89 13.82 -20.05
N HIS A 73 7.96 13.51 -19.30
CA HIS A 73 8.47 14.37 -18.24
C HIS A 73 9.64 15.23 -18.69
N ASN A 74 10.52 14.69 -19.52
CA ASN A 74 11.71 15.39 -20.01
C ASN A 74 12.18 14.74 -21.31
N ALA A 75 12.81 15.53 -22.18
CA ALA A 75 13.39 15.04 -23.42
C ALA A 75 14.84 15.53 -23.59
N THR A 76 15.72 14.65 -24.05
CA THR A 76 17.06 14.98 -24.51
C THR A 76 17.12 14.75 -26.01
N VAL A 77 17.45 15.78 -26.76
CA VAL A 77 17.45 15.74 -28.25
C VAL A 77 18.85 15.95 -28.75
N GLN A 78 19.28 15.07 -29.64
CA GLN A 78 20.53 15.23 -30.40
C GLN A 78 20.19 15.82 -31.78
N VAL A 79 20.84 16.94 -32.10
CA VAL A 79 20.60 17.66 -33.33
C VAL A 79 21.83 17.62 -34.22
N SER A 80 21.66 17.43 -35.54
CA SER A 80 22.73 17.48 -36.51
C SER A 80 23.29 18.90 -36.68
N LYS A 81 24.41 19.05 -37.41
CA LYS A 81 24.96 20.37 -37.73
C LYS A 81 24.02 21.22 -38.60
N SER A 82 23.09 20.59 -39.31
CA SER A 82 22.05 21.22 -40.12
C SER A 82 20.80 21.64 -39.34
N GLY A 83 20.73 21.32 -38.03
CA GLY A 83 19.58 21.62 -37.16
C GLY A 83 18.51 20.54 -37.13
N GLU A 84 18.70 19.41 -37.83
CA GLU A 84 17.75 18.31 -37.86
C GLU A 84 17.89 17.44 -36.61
N ILE A 85 16.80 16.96 -36.07
CA ILE A 85 16.80 16.02 -34.94
C ILE A 85 17.23 14.67 -35.45
N VAL A 86 18.38 14.19 -34.96
CA VAL A 86 18.94 12.89 -35.31
C VAL A 86 18.41 11.81 -34.38
N GLN A 87 18.26 12.13 -33.07
CA GLN A 87 17.80 11.21 -32.04
C GLN A 87 17.19 11.98 -30.88
N ALA A 88 16.15 11.43 -30.30
CA ALA A 88 15.56 11.96 -29.08
C ALA A 88 15.40 10.84 -28.03
N TRP A 89 15.78 11.11 -26.78
CA TRP A 89 15.50 10.28 -25.61
C TRP A 89 14.45 10.99 -24.77
N ILE A 90 13.31 10.36 -24.59
CA ILE A 90 12.21 10.91 -23.82
C ILE A 90 12.13 10.14 -22.51
N LYS A 91 12.28 10.87 -21.43
CA LYS A 91 12.00 10.35 -20.11
C LYS A 91 10.51 10.48 -19.85
N GLN A 92 9.85 9.35 -19.67
CA GLN A 92 8.45 9.29 -19.30
C GLN A 92 8.36 9.00 -17.79
N LYS A 93 7.38 9.58 -17.13
CA LYS A 93 6.98 9.19 -15.77
C LYS A 93 5.60 8.56 -15.84
N VAL A 94 5.29 7.68 -14.91
CA VAL A 94 3.90 7.23 -14.72
C VAL A 94 3.05 8.46 -14.47
N GLU A 95 1.87 8.52 -15.06
CA GLU A 95 0.87 9.55 -14.77
C GLU A 95 0.63 9.57 -13.26
N ASP A 96 0.58 10.75 -12.66
CA ASP A 96 0.43 10.84 -11.21
C ASP A 96 -0.89 10.15 -10.84
N PHE A 97 -0.82 9.15 -9.95
CA PHE A 97 -1.97 8.44 -9.43
C PHE A 97 -2.86 9.44 -8.67
N ASP A 98 -4.11 9.59 -9.12
CA ASP A 98 -5.12 10.35 -8.40
C ASP A 98 -5.97 9.40 -7.54
N PRO A 99 -5.83 9.45 -6.22
CA PRO A 99 -6.60 8.59 -5.33
C PRO A 99 -8.11 8.82 -5.42
N GLU A 100 -8.55 10.05 -5.66
CA GLU A 100 -9.98 10.38 -5.72
C GLU A 100 -10.63 9.80 -6.99
N GLU A 101 -9.97 9.92 -8.16
CA GLU A 101 -10.45 9.30 -9.39
C GLU A 101 -10.53 7.79 -9.27
N PHE A 102 -9.53 7.17 -8.62
CA PHE A 102 -9.52 5.74 -8.33
C PHE A 102 -10.69 5.33 -7.41
N LEU A 103 -10.94 6.09 -6.34
CA LEU A 103 -12.05 5.83 -5.41
C LEU A 103 -13.41 6.00 -6.08
N GLU A 104 -13.58 7.01 -6.95
CA GLU A 104 -14.81 7.19 -7.72
C GLU A 104 -15.04 6.02 -8.70
N ALA A 105 -13.99 5.54 -9.36
CA ALA A 105 -14.09 4.38 -10.24
C ALA A 105 -14.50 3.11 -9.46
N ILE A 106 -14.01 2.93 -8.23
CA ILE A 106 -14.42 1.83 -7.37
C ILE A 106 -15.89 1.97 -7.00
N ARG A 107 -16.33 3.14 -6.49
CA ARG A 107 -17.72 3.40 -6.09
C ARG A 107 -18.72 3.08 -7.19
N GLY A 108 -18.38 3.40 -8.43
CA GLY A 108 -19.24 3.12 -9.59
C GLY A 108 -19.33 1.65 -10.00
N ASN A 109 -18.43 0.78 -9.53
CA ASN A 109 -18.27 -0.60 -10.00
C ASN A 109 -18.36 -1.67 -8.90
N VAL A 110 -18.57 -1.30 -7.65
CA VAL A 110 -18.73 -2.22 -6.52
C VAL A 110 -20.18 -2.25 -6.07
N GLU A 111 -20.81 -3.43 -6.11
CA GLU A 111 -22.16 -3.60 -5.57
C GLU A 111 -22.09 -3.64 -4.04
N PRO A 112 -22.80 -2.73 -3.33
CA PRO A 112 -22.85 -2.73 -1.87
C PRO A 112 -23.49 -4.02 -1.36
N PHE A 113 -22.91 -4.58 -0.30
CA PHE A 113 -23.54 -5.67 0.43
C PHE A 113 -24.69 -5.14 1.29
N VAL A 114 -25.88 -5.68 1.09
CA VAL A 114 -27.05 -5.30 1.90
C VAL A 114 -27.02 -6.14 3.19
N TYR A 115 -26.56 -5.52 4.27
CA TYR A 115 -26.54 -6.13 5.59
C TYR A 115 -27.89 -5.95 6.29
N VAL A 116 -28.52 -7.05 6.68
CA VAL A 116 -29.67 -7.06 7.59
C VAL A 116 -29.17 -7.58 8.93
N PRO A 117 -29.02 -6.74 9.97
CA PRO A 117 -28.60 -7.19 11.28
C PRO A 117 -29.57 -8.24 11.80
N SER A 118 -29.10 -9.45 12.07
CA SER A 118 -29.86 -10.43 12.84
C SER A 118 -29.34 -10.39 14.28
N GLU A 119 -30.18 -10.08 15.25
CA GLU A 119 -29.81 -10.25 16.65
C GLU A 119 -29.62 -11.74 16.93
N LEU A 120 -28.36 -12.14 17.03
CA LEU A 120 -27.98 -13.50 17.35
C LEU A 120 -27.96 -13.64 18.87
N SER A 121 -29.08 -14.07 19.47
CA SER A 121 -29.17 -14.32 20.90
C SER A 121 -28.14 -15.40 21.34
N ASN A 122 -27.47 -15.16 22.49
CA ASN A 122 -26.49 -16.04 23.13
C ASN A 122 -25.08 -16.12 22.47
N ALA A 123 -24.74 -15.28 21.55
CA ALA A 123 -23.37 -15.14 21.10
C ALA A 123 -22.51 -14.50 22.22
N ASN A 124 -21.44 -15.16 22.63
CA ASN A 124 -20.57 -14.71 23.72
C ASN A 124 -19.09 -15.02 23.45
N ARG A 125 -18.71 -15.17 22.21
CA ARG A 125 -17.37 -15.46 21.75
C ARG A 125 -16.95 -14.54 20.61
N MET A 126 -15.68 -14.19 20.61
CA MET A 126 -15.03 -13.55 19.46
C MET A 126 -14.16 -14.55 18.72
N LEU A 127 -14.20 -14.49 17.41
CA LEU A 127 -13.28 -15.20 16.51
C LEU A 127 -12.35 -14.19 15.85
N GLU A 128 -11.04 -14.39 15.99
CA GLU A 128 -10.01 -13.62 15.31
C GLU A 128 -9.37 -14.50 14.24
N ILE A 129 -9.37 -14.00 13.00
CA ILE A 129 -8.92 -14.72 11.79
C ILE A 129 -7.73 -13.96 11.17
N PRO A 130 -6.52 -14.05 11.74
CA PRO A 130 -5.35 -13.33 11.25
C PRO A 130 -4.67 -14.12 10.14
N LEU A 131 -5.10 -13.90 8.89
CA LEU A 131 -4.52 -14.51 7.70
C LEU A 131 -3.24 -13.77 7.28
N PHE A 132 -2.24 -13.73 8.16
CA PHE A 132 -0.98 -13.04 7.92
C PHE A 132 -0.10 -13.82 6.95
N ASP A 133 0.68 -13.09 6.16
CA ASP A 133 1.69 -13.63 5.24
C ASP A 133 1.10 -14.66 4.24
N MET A 134 -0.07 -14.36 3.66
CA MET A 134 -0.66 -15.21 2.62
C MET A 134 0.15 -15.19 1.32
N HIS A 135 0.69 -14.03 0.94
CA HIS A 135 1.43 -13.83 -0.31
C HIS A 135 0.68 -14.30 -1.55
N TRP A 136 -0.56 -13.79 -1.72
CA TRP A 136 -1.31 -14.02 -2.96
C TRP A 136 -0.48 -13.66 -4.19
N GLY A 137 -0.42 -14.58 -5.14
CA GLY A 137 0.45 -14.54 -6.31
C GLY A 137 1.49 -15.64 -6.30
N VAL A 138 2.05 -16.00 -5.14
CA VAL A 138 2.84 -17.25 -4.96
C VAL A 138 1.93 -18.47 -4.96
N ALA A 139 0.75 -18.32 -4.37
CA ALA A 139 -0.34 -19.28 -4.44
C ALA A 139 -1.66 -18.58 -4.83
N PHE A 140 -2.63 -19.35 -5.24
CA PHE A 140 -3.91 -18.88 -5.77
C PHE A 140 -5.08 -19.63 -5.12
N MET A 141 -6.30 -19.44 -5.62
CA MET A 141 -7.51 -20.00 -5.02
C MET A 141 -7.46 -21.51 -4.88
N ASP A 142 -6.89 -22.22 -5.85
CA ASP A 142 -6.72 -23.69 -5.80
C ASP A 142 -5.92 -24.18 -4.58
N TYR A 143 -4.99 -23.34 -4.09
CA TYR A 143 -4.23 -23.61 -2.88
C TYR A 143 -4.99 -23.18 -1.61
N TYR A 144 -5.71 -22.04 -1.65
CA TYR A 144 -6.37 -21.46 -0.48
C TYR A 144 -7.83 -21.91 -0.29
N GLU A 145 -8.45 -22.59 -1.26
CA GLU A 145 -9.82 -23.08 -1.13
C GLU A 145 -10.03 -24.02 0.07
N PRO A 146 -9.15 -24.99 0.35
CA PRO A 146 -9.27 -25.80 1.57
C PRO A 146 -9.23 -24.96 2.85
N VAL A 147 -8.31 -24.00 2.93
CA VAL A 147 -8.20 -23.06 4.06
C VAL A 147 -9.48 -22.25 4.24
N LEU A 148 -10.04 -21.74 3.13
CA LEU A 148 -11.31 -21.00 3.17
C LEU A 148 -12.43 -21.90 3.71
N ASN A 149 -12.54 -23.12 3.23
CA ASN A 149 -13.58 -24.06 3.65
C ASN A 149 -13.47 -24.40 5.15
N ASP A 150 -12.27 -24.66 5.67
CA ASP A 150 -12.05 -24.92 7.08
C ASP A 150 -12.43 -23.69 7.96
N ILE A 151 -12.13 -22.48 7.48
CA ILE A 151 -12.55 -21.24 8.16
C ILE A 151 -14.07 -21.07 8.12
N LEU A 152 -14.71 -21.35 6.98
CA LEU A 152 -16.17 -21.26 6.84
C LEU A 152 -16.88 -22.28 7.75
N ASP A 153 -16.35 -23.49 7.86
CA ASP A 153 -16.87 -24.52 8.78
C ASP A 153 -16.77 -24.05 10.23
N LEU A 154 -15.64 -23.41 10.59
CA LEU A 154 -15.47 -22.84 11.91
C LEU A 154 -16.46 -21.66 12.17
N ILE A 155 -16.61 -20.74 11.22
CA ILE A 155 -17.55 -19.61 11.30
C ILE A 155 -18.99 -20.11 11.46
N THR A 156 -19.39 -21.12 10.70
CA THR A 156 -20.76 -21.65 10.70
C THR A 156 -21.06 -22.59 11.87
N SER A 157 -20.03 -23.05 12.57
CA SER A 157 -20.17 -23.98 13.71
C SER A 157 -20.96 -23.42 14.89
N ARG A 158 -21.04 -22.08 15.00
CA ARG A 158 -21.76 -21.37 16.06
C ARG A 158 -22.13 -19.96 15.68
N LYS A 159 -22.90 -19.28 16.55
CA LYS A 159 -23.11 -17.84 16.48
C LYS A 159 -22.02 -17.10 17.26
N TRP A 160 -21.47 -16.04 16.64
CA TRP A 160 -20.38 -15.25 17.18
C TRP A 160 -20.88 -13.87 17.65
N ASP A 161 -20.35 -13.40 18.76
CA ASP A 161 -20.59 -12.02 19.19
C ASP A 161 -19.80 -11.05 18.31
N LYS A 162 -18.56 -11.42 17.99
CA LYS A 162 -17.67 -10.63 17.14
C LYS A 162 -16.79 -11.53 16.27
N ILE A 163 -16.57 -11.15 15.03
CA ILE A 163 -15.52 -11.71 14.16
C ILE A 163 -14.59 -10.58 13.73
N VAL A 164 -13.29 -10.79 13.92
CA VAL A 164 -12.24 -9.84 13.52
C VAL A 164 -11.37 -10.49 12.47
N ILE A 165 -11.19 -9.80 11.35
CA ILE A 165 -10.38 -10.24 10.21
C ILE A 165 -9.33 -9.16 9.96
N PRO A 166 -8.12 -9.27 10.54
CA PRO A 166 -7.01 -8.42 10.15
C PRO A 166 -6.65 -8.66 8.68
N PHE A 167 -6.60 -7.58 7.90
CA PHE A 167 -6.33 -7.61 6.47
C PHE A 167 -5.04 -6.86 6.13
N GLY A 168 -4.28 -7.36 5.18
CA GLY A 168 -2.95 -6.89 4.83
C GLY A 168 -1.87 -7.78 5.44
N GLN A 169 -0.81 -7.18 5.99
CA GLN A 169 0.30 -7.93 6.58
C GLN A 169 0.87 -8.99 5.62
N ASP A 170 1.30 -8.50 4.44
CA ASP A 170 1.80 -9.32 3.34
C ASP A 170 0.74 -10.29 2.78
N PHE A 171 -0.49 -9.75 2.62
CA PHE A 171 -1.58 -10.46 1.94
C PHE A 171 -1.24 -10.72 0.47
N PHE A 172 -0.66 -9.73 -0.23
CA PHE A 172 -0.12 -9.89 -1.58
C PHE A 172 1.40 -10.02 -1.57
N HIS A 173 1.94 -10.72 -2.57
CA HIS A 173 3.38 -10.91 -2.67
C HIS A 173 4.13 -9.70 -3.22
N ASN A 174 3.56 -9.00 -4.21
CA ASN A 174 4.18 -7.81 -4.81
C ASN A 174 3.36 -6.54 -4.55
N ASP A 175 4.04 -5.39 -4.35
CA ASP A 175 3.41 -4.06 -4.26
C ASP A 175 3.24 -3.40 -5.64
N SER A 176 3.28 -4.18 -6.70
CA SER A 176 3.14 -3.71 -8.08
C SER A 176 2.46 -4.76 -8.94
N ILE A 177 1.54 -4.33 -9.79
CA ILE A 177 0.90 -5.23 -10.78
C ILE A 177 1.89 -5.64 -11.88
N ILE A 178 2.87 -4.79 -12.16
CA ILE A 178 3.78 -4.94 -13.30
C ILE A 178 5.13 -5.55 -12.90
N ASN A 179 5.64 -5.16 -11.73
CA ASN A 179 7.00 -5.50 -11.29
C ASN A 179 6.97 -6.44 -10.08
N GLY A 180 7.94 -7.37 -10.02
CA GLY A 180 8.22 -8.14 -8.81
C GLY A 180 9.00 -7.30 -7.80
N GLN A 181 8.30 -6.61 -6.91
CA GLN A 181 8.93 -5.77 -5.90
C GLN A 181 8.09 -5.61 -4.64
N THR A 182 8.75 -5.41 -3.52
CA THR A 182 8.14 -5.03 -2.24
C THR A 182 7.81 -3.54 -2.21
N THR A 183 7.12 -3.09 -1.18
CA THR A 183 6.80 -1.66 -0.93
C THR A 183 8.05 -0.75 -0.95
N LYS A 184 9.19 -1.23 -0.50
CA LYS A 184 10.46 -0.47 -0.50
C LYS A 184 11.25 -0.60 -1.80
N GLY A 185 10.69 -1.27 -2.82
CA GLY A 185 11.34 -1.46 -4.11
C GLY A 185 12.38 -2.58 -4.13
N THR A 186 12.47 -3.42 -3.09
CA THR A 186 13.29 -4.63 -3.13
C THR A 186 12.75 -5.56 -4.19
N VAL A 187 13.60 -5.95 -5.14
CA VAL A 187 13.23 -6.85 -6.24
C VAL A 187 13.04 -8.27 -5.68
N ILE A 188 11.90 -8.84 -5.97
CA ILE A 188 11.51 -10.22 -5.63
C ILE A 188 10.95 -10.90 -6.87
N GLU A 189 10.52 -12.14 -6.76
CA GLU A 189 9.93 -12.83 -7.89
C GLU A 189 8.66 -12.11 -8.40
N LYS A 190 8.52 -12.09 -9.72
CA LYS A 190 7.34 -11.52 -10.36
C LYS A 190 6.25 -12.59 -10.44
N VAL A 191 5.10 -12.30 -9.86
CA VAL A 191 3.93 -13.19 -9.87
C VAL A 191 2.77 -12.57 -10.67
N ASP A 192 1.76 -13.37 -11.00
CA ASP A 192 0.55 -12.88 -11.66
C ASP A 192 -0.37 -12.15 -10.65
N MET A 193 -0.09 -10.87 -10.44
CA MET A 193 -0.86 -10.02 -9.53
C MET A 193 -2.28 -9.78 -10.02
N THR A 194 -2.52 -9.82 -11.33
CA THR A 194 -3.89 -9.65 -11.87
C THR A 194 -4.79 -10.81 -11.47
N ARG A 195 -4.28 -12.04 -11.58
CA ARG A 195 -4.97 -13.25 -11.09
C ARG A 195 -5.10 -13.21 -9.56
N ALA A 196 -4.01 -12.85 -8.86
CA ALA A 196 -3.98 -12.76 -7.40
C ALA A 196 -5.09 -11.84 -6.84
N VAL A 197 -5.22 -10.62 -7.38
CA VAL A 197 -6.26 -9.66 -6.96
C VAL A 197 -7.67 -10.17 -7.27
N LYS A 198 -7.90 -10.80 -8.43
CA LYS A 198 -9.22 -11.32 -8.80
C LYS A 198 -9.66 -12.47 -7.89
N GLU A 199 -8.78 -13.44 -7.68
CA GLU A 199 -9.10 -14.62 -6.88
C GLU A 199 -9.19 -14.30 -5.39
N SER A 200 -8.27 -13.48 -4.85
CA SER A 200 -8.33 -13.05 -3.46
C SER A 200 -9.57 -12.20 -3.15
N LYS A 201 -10.09 -11.46 -4.14
CA LYS A 201 -11.38 -10.75 -4.00
C LYS A 201 -12.51 -11.75 -3.75
N THR A 202 -12.58 -12.82 -4.52
CA THR A 202 -13.59 -13.87 -4.31
C THR A 202 -13.44 -14.52 -2.95
N PHE A 203 -12.21 -14.85 -2.54
CA PHE A 203 -11.91 -15.38 -1.21
C PHE A 203 -12.41 -14.47 -0.09
N MET A 204 -12.03 -13.19 -0.12
CA MET A 204 -12.41 -12.23 0.92
C MET A 204 -13.91 -11.95 0.94
N TYR A 205 -14.56 -11.88 -0.20
CA TYR A 205 -16.01 -11.68 -0.25
C TYR A 205 -16.73 -12.87 0.37
N THR A 206 -16.36 -14.10 0.01
CA THR A 206 -16.96 -15.33 0.59
C THR A 206 -16.77 -15.37 2.12
N LEU A 207 -15.56 -15.05 2.58
CA LEU A 207 -15.23 -15.03 4.00
C LEU A 207 -16.04 -13.98 4.78
N ILE A 208 -16.07 -12.73 4.29
CA ILE A 208 -16.74 -11.63 4.98
C ILE A 208 -18.26 -11.77 4.91
N ASP A 209 -18.81 -12.18 3.76
CA ASP A 209 -20.25 -12.39 3.60
C ASP A 209 -20.76 -13.47 4.58
N MET A 210 -20.00 -14.55 4.79
CA MET A 210 -20.34 -15.58 5.78
C MET A 210 -20.16 -15.08 7.21
N ALA A 211 -19.08 -14.35 7.51
CA ALA A 211 -18.86 -13.78 8.82
C ALA A 211 -20.04 -12.87 9.26
N ILE A 212 -20.53 -12.02 8.34
CA ILE A 212 -21.66 -11.12 8.58
C ILE A 212 -22.94 -11.90 8.91
N GLN A 213 -23.17 -13.05 8.28
CA GLN A 213 -24.34 -13.89 8.54
C GLN A 213 -24.25 -14.62 9.90
N CYS A 214 -23.05 -14.80 10.44
CA CYS A 214 -22.81 -15.63 11.63
C CYS A 214 -22.39 -14.83 12.88
N ALA A 215 -22.19 -13.51 12.78
CA ALA A 215 -21.75 -12.66 13.89
C ALA A 215 -22.63 -11.43 14.09
N ASN A 216 -22.69 -10.93 15.34
CA ASN A 216 -23.33 -9.65 15.67
C ASN A 216 -22.50 -8.47 15.20
N GLU A 217 -21.16 -8.58 15.28
CA GLU A 217 -20.20 -7.57 14.82
C GLU A 217 -19.12 -8.24 13.96
N VAL A 218 -18.82 -7.63 12.82
CA VAL A 218 -17.67 -8.01 11.97
C VAL A 218 -16.77 -6.80 11.81
N LYS A 219 -15.46 -7.00 11.99
CA LYS A 219 -14.43 -5.98 11.73
C LYS A 219 -13.35 -6.54 10.83
N VAL A 220 -13.17 -5.90 9.67
CA VAL A 220 -12.02 -6.08 8.80
C VAL A 220 -11.09 -4.90 9.05
N MET A 221 -9.87 -5.16 9.54
CA MET A 221 -8.95 -4.10 9.99
C MET A 221 -7.70 -4.10 9.12
N TYR A 222 -7.47 -3.01 8.39
CA TYR A 222 -6.26 -2.88 7.59
C TYR A 222 -5.01 -2.78 8.48
N SER A 223 -4.03 -3.61 8.20
CA SER A 223 -2.71 -3.59 8.83
C SER A 223 -1.65 -3.83 7.77
N ALA A 224 -0.78 -2.84 7.56
CA ALA A 224 0.17 -2.87 6.46
C ALA A 224 1.29 -3.90 6.67
N GLY A 225 1.65 -4.63 5.62
CA GLY A 225 2.86 -5.43 5.51
C GLY A 225 4.04 -4.67 4.89
N ASN A 226 5.12 -5.37 4.61
CA ASN A 226 6.27 -4.79 3.90
C ASN A 226 6.30 -5.17 2.41
N HIS A 227 5.54 -6.17 1.99
CA HIS A 227 5.45 -6.58 0.59
C HIS A 227 4.45 -5.76 -0.22
N ASP A 228 3.31 -5.36 0.35
CA ASP A 228 2.10 -5.07 -0.39
C ASP A 228 1.34 -3.80 0.05
N ARG A 229 1.97 -2.88 0.77
CA ARG A 229 1.28 -1.75 1.42
C ARG A 229 0.37 -0.96 0.49
N SER A 230 0.81 -0.68 -0.74
CA SER A 230 0.04 0.12 -1.69
C SER A 230 -1.12 -0.68 -2.28
N ILE A 231 -0.86 -1.91 -2.72
CA ILE A 231 -1.89 -2.78 -3.32
C ILE A 231 -2.92 -3.21 -2.28
N SER A 232 -2.50 -3.59 -1.09
CA SER A 232 -3.41 -3.98 -0.02
C SER A 232 -4.26 -2.81 0.47
N TRP A 233 -3.71 -1.58 0.50
CA TRP A 233 -4.52 -0.39 0.80
C TRP A 233 -5.57 -0.10 -0.29
N MET A 234 -5.21 -0.21 -1.56
CA MET A 234 -6.18 -0.08 -2.65
C MET A 234 -7.26 -1.16 -2.57
N PHE A 235 -6.87 -2.38 -2.21
CA PHE A 235 -7.83 -3.49 -2.06
C PHE A 235 -8.78 -3.28 -0.89
N ILE A 236 -8.31 -2.74 0.25
CA ILE A 236 -9.20 -2.44 1.39
C ILE A 236 -10.25 -1.39 1.03
N GLN A 237 -9.97 -0.44 0.10
CA GLN A 237 -10.95 0.50 -0.41
C GLN A 237 -12.10 -0.22 -1.15
N VAL A 238 -11.80 -1.30 -1.89
CA VAL A 238 -12.83 -2.13 -2.53
C VAL A 238 -13.71 -2.81 -1.48
N LEU A 239 -13.13 -3.28 -0.38
CA LEU A 239 -13.89 -3.86 0.74
C LEU A 239 -14.72 -2.79 1.47
N LEU A 240 -14.16 -1.61 1.65
CA LEU A 240 -14.86 -0.48 2.28
C LEU A 240 -16.10 -0.05 1.50
N GLU A 241 -15.99 0.04 0.17
CA GLU A 241 -17.12 0.38 -0.70
C GLU A 241 -18.22 -0.69 -0.67
N ARG A 242 -17.85 -1.96 -0.51
CA ARG A 242 -18.84 -3.06 -0.45
C ARG A 242 -19.52 -3.17 0.92
N TYR A 243 -18.75 -3.07 2.01
CA TYR A 243 -19.23 -3.41 3.36
C TYR A 243 -19.44 -2.20 4.27
N GLY A 244 -18.93 -1.06 3.88
CA GLY A 244 -19.06 0.20 4.64
C GLY A 244 -18.12 0.32 5.85
N PRO A 245 -18.02 1.52 6.44
CA PRO A 245 -17.08 1.83 7.52
C PRO A 245 -17.45 1.20 8.88
N THR A 246 -18.63 0.66 9.03
CA THR A 246 -18.99 -0.10 10.23
C THR A 246 -18.32 -1.46 10.27
N VAL A 247 -18.00 -2.04 9.11
CA VAL A 247 -17.34 -3.33 8.97
C VAL A 247 -15.85 -3.15 8.71
N VAL A 248 -15.45 -2.19 7.87
CA VAL A 248 -14.07 -2.02 7.40
C VAL A 248 -13.42 -0.82 8.08
N ASP A 249 -12.23 -1.03 8.67
CA ASP A 249 -11.31 0.00 9.17
C ASP A 249 -10.11 0.07 8.22
N ASP A 250 -10.01 1.14 7.44
CA ASP A 250 -8.95 1.40 6.46
C ASP A 250 -7.86 2.35 6.97
N SER A 251 -7.89 2.68 8.25
CA SER A 251 -6.91 3.58 8.87
C SER A 251 -5.47 3.07 8.71
N LEU A 252 -4.53 4.01 8.50
CA LEU A 252 -3.15 3.71 8.12
C LEU A 252 -2.20 3.46 9.30
N GLU A 253 -2.73 3.34 10.52
CA GLU A 253 -1.92 3.02 11.68
C GLU A 253 -1.22 1.68 11.49
N TYR A 254 0.10 1.69 11.71
CA TYR A 254 0.95 0.51 11.58
C TYR A 254 0.59 -0.61 12.57
N ARG A 255 0.03 -0.24 13.72
CA ARG A 255 -0.44 -1.17 14.75
C ARG A 255 -1.91 -0.98 14.97
N LYS A 256 -2.61 -2.06 15.17
CA LYS A 256 -4.03 -2.08 15.54
C LYS A 256 -4.20 -2.71 16.90
N VAL A 257 -5.33 -2.43 17.53
CA VAL A 257 -5.72 -3.11 18.78
C VAL A 257 -7.14 -3.61 18.65
N VAL A 258 -7.35 -4.83 19.10
CA VAL A 258 -8.65 -5.47 19.24
C VAL A 258 -8.94 -5.67 20.70
N THR A 259 -10.11 -5.26 21.16
CA THR A 259 -10.57 -5.52 22.53
C THR A 259 -11.81 -6.39 22.50
N TYR A 260 -11.88 -7.34 23.46
CA TYR A 260 -13.05 -8.16 23.69
C TYR A 260 -13.17 -8.56 25.17
N GLY A 261 -14.13 -7.99 25.86
CA GLY A 261 -14.28 -8.17 27.31
C GLY A 261 -13.04 -7.67 28.07
N LYS A 262 -12.29 -8.59 28.68
CA LYS A 262 -11.03 -8.30 29.39
C LYS A 262 -9.79 -8.74 28.63
N ASN A 263 -9.90 -8.93 27.34
CA ASN A 263 -8.78 -9.24 26.46
C ASN A 263 -8.44 -8.02 25.60
N SER A 264 -7.16 -7.80 25.38
CA SER A 264 -6.63 -6.79 24.45
C SER A 264 -5.51 -7.39 23.63
N ILE A 265 -5.65 -7.33 22.31
CA ILE A 265 -4.73 -7.94 21.35
C ILE A 265 -4.18 -6.84 20.44
N MET A 266 -2.88 -6.61 20.50
CA MET A 266 -2.19 -5.74 19.55
C MET A 266 -1.80 -6.53 18.31
N LEU A 267 -2.15 -6.00 17.13
CA LEU A 267 -1.82 -6.55 15.82
C LEU A 267 -0.72 -5.71 15.19
N THR A 268 0.30 -6.35 14.64
CA THR A 268 1.40 -5.69 13.94
C THR A 268 2.08 -6.66 12.97
N HIS A 269 2.61 -6.18 11.84
CA HIS A 269 3.33 -7.06 10.93
C HIS A 269 4.66 -7.56 11.53
N GLY A 270 5.44 -6.65 12.10
CA GLY A 270 6.67 -7.02 12.78
C GLY A 270 7.92 -7.10 11.89
N ASP A 271 7.92 -6.40 10.74
CA ASP A 271 9.04 -6.30 9.78
C ASP A 271 10.23 -5.45 10.27
N SER A 272 10.06 -4.74 11.36
CA SER A 272 11.15 -3.93 11.94
C SER A 272 12.19 -4.82 12.62
N LYS A 273 13.49 -4.50 12.43
CA LYS A 273 14.60 -5.12 13.17
C LYS A 273 14.44 -5.00 14.69
N GLN A 274 13.65 -4.03 15.15
CA GLN A 274 13.35 -3.82 16.57
C GLN A 274 12.11 -4.60 17.04
N ALA A 275 11.42 -5.31 16.17
CA ALA A 275 10.21 -6.07 16.52
C ALA A 275 10.54 -7.39 17.24
N THR A 276 11.40 -7.35 18.25
CA THR A 276 11.62 -8.49 19.16
C THR A 276 10.43 -8.66 20.11
N ALA A 277 10.22 -9.85 20.64
CA ALA A 277 9.13 -10.09 21.61
C ALA A 277 9.16 -9.10 22.78
N LYS A 278 10.35 -8.82 23.34
CA LYS A 278 10.52 -7.85 24.43
C LYS A 278 10.08 -6.45 24.01
N ASN A 279 10.48 -5.98 22.84
CA ASN A 279 10.12 -4.64 22.38
C ASN A 279 8.64 -4.54 22.04
N LEU A 280 8.05 -5.56 21.43
CA LEU A 280 6.62 -5.59 21.12
C LEU A 280 5.78 -5.53 22.40
N ALA A 281 6.16 -6.28 23.43
CA ALA A 281 5.51 -6.22 24.74
C ALA A 281 5.62 -4.82 25.39
N HIS A 282 6.78 -4.13 25.22
CA HIS A 282 6.97 -2.77 25.72
C HIS A 282 6.20 -1.71 24.96
N ILE A 283 6.07 -1.86 23.62
CA ILE A 283 5.39 -0.89 22.75
C ILE A 283 3.87 -0.93 23.00
N PHE A 284 3.31 -2.08 23.36
CA PHE A 284 1.87 -2.23 23.54
C PHE A 284 1.29 -1.19 24.51
N PRO A 285 1.71 -1.09 25.79
CA PRO A 285 1.17 -0.11 26.72
C PRO A 285 1.48 1.35 26.34
N ILE A 286 2.50 1.59 25.52
CA ILE A 286 2.85 2.93 25.05
C ILE A 286 1.91 3.38 23.94
N THR A 287 1.55 2.46 23.03
CA THR A 287 0.73 2.76 21.87
C THR A 287 -0.76 2.74 22.22
N PHE A 288 -1.19 1.80 23.06
CA PHE A 288 -2.59 1.53 23.39
C PHE A 288 -2.76 1.47 24.93
N ALA A 289 -2.47 2.60 25.60
CA ALA A 289 -2.40 2.66 27.05
C ALA A 289 -3.74 2.34 27.74
N GLU A 290 -4.84 2.80 27.17
CA GLU A 290 -6.19 2.59 27.71
C GLU A 290 -6.63 1.13 27.57
N GLU A 291 -6.50 0.57 26.36
CA GLU A 291 -6.87 -0.81 26.05
C GLU A 291 -6.00 -1.79 26.82
N PHE A 292 -4.72 -1.46 27.01
CA PHE A 292 -3.80 -2.24 27.80
C PHE A 292 -4.17 -2.23 29.31
N ALA A 293 -4.49 -1.05 29.85
CA ALA A 293 -4.84 -0.91 31.28
C ALA A 293 -6.16 -1.59 31.63
N ASN A 294 -7.14 -1.57 30.72
CA ASN A 294 -8.46 -2.15 30.93
C ASN A 294 -8.51 -3.68 30.76
N ALA A 295 -7.45 -4.29 30.21
CA ALA A 295 -7.37 -5.72 29.96
C ALA A 295 -6.71 -6.49 31.12
N ASN A 296 -7.14 -7.74 31.30
CA ASN A 296 -6.47 -8.72 32.15
C ASN A 296 -5.58 -9.66 31.31
N VAL A 297 -5.99 -9.95 30.09
CA VAL A 297 -5.22 -10.75 29.12
C VAL A 297 -4.73 -9.83 28.03
N ARG A 298 -3.44 -9.87 27.76
CA ARG A 298 -2.75 -9.00 26.80
C ARG A 298 -1.92 -9.85 25.87
N GLU A 299 -2.23 -9.79 24.59
CA GLU A 299 -1.47 -10.52 23.58
C GLU A 299 -1.00 -9.59 22.46
N VAL A 300 0.09 -9.95 21.81
CA VAL A 300 0.58 -9.33 20.58
C VAL A 300 0.66 -10.41 19.51
N HIS A 301 -0.04 -10.21 18.41
CA HIS A 301 0.03 -11.09 17.27
C HIS A 301 0.81 -10.42 16.15
N ALA A 302 1.86 -11.08 15.66
CA ALA A 302 2.76 -10.57 14.63
C ALA A 302 3.09 -11.64 13.58
N GLY A 303 3.17 -11.25 12.32
CA GLY A 303 3.56 -12.08 11.18
C GLY A 303 5.04 -11.96 10.81
N HIS A 304 5.31 -11.83 9.51
CA HIS A 304 6.59 -11.54 8.86
C HIS A 304 7.62 -12.68 8.84
N LEU A 305 7.79 -13.38 9.93
CA LEU A 305 8.84 -14.41 10.03
C LEU A 305 8.40 -15.81 9.57
N HIS A 306 7.12 -15.97 9.23
CA HIS A 306 6.50 -17.19 8.70
C HIS A 306 6.69 -18.45 9.58
N HIS A 307 7.09 -18.27 10.85
CA HIS A 307 7.23 -19.37 11.81
C HIS A 307 6.55 -19.04 13.12
N GLU A 308 6.01 -20.05 13.76
CA GLU A 308 5.37 -19.92 15.04
C GLU A 308 6.40 -19.80 16.16
N ALA A 309 6.24 -18.78 17.01
CA ALA A 309 7.01 -18.61 18.24
C ALA A 309 6.19 -17.86 19.28
N GLU A 310 6.35 -18.23 20.54
CA GLU A 310 5.62 -17.62 21.66
C GLU A 310 6.60 -17.18 22.76
N ALA A 311 6.29 -16.06 23.39
CA ALA A 311 7.04 -15.55 24.53
C ALA A 311 6.11 -14.81 25.50
N ASP A 312 6.11 -15.21 26.76
CA ASP A 312 5.48 -14.46 27.86
C ASP A 312 6.49 -13.43 28.40
N ILE A 313 6.19 -12.15 28.19
CA ILE A 313 7.03 -11.03 28.60
C ILE A 313 6.27 -10.18 29.61
N TYR A 314 6.51 -10.45 30.90
CA TYR A 314 5.88 -9.71 31.98
C TYR A 314 4.34 -9.62 31.90
N GLY A 315 3.70 -10.75 31.56
CA GLY A 315 2.25 -10.85 31.45
C GLY A 315 1.68 -10.31 30.13
N VAL A 316 2.52 -10.12 29.12
CA VAL A 316 2.13 -9.92 27.72
C VAL A 316 2.57 -11.15 26.93
N MET A 317 1.62 -11.90 26.39
CA MET A 317 1.91 -13.00 25.47
C MET A 317 2.21 -12.42 24.08
N VAL A 318 3.41 -12.64 23.59
CA VAL A 318 3.81 -12.23 22.23
C VAL A 318 3.85 -13.48 21.36
N ARG A 319 2.99 -13.53 20.35
CA ARG A 319 2.91 -14.61 19.38
C ARG A 319 3.42 -14.13 18.00
N ARG A 320 4.38 -14.88 17.47
CA ARG A 320 4.67 -14.88 16.04
C ARG A 320 3.79 -15.95 15.42
N LEU A 321 2.99 -15.55 14.43
CA LEU A 321 2.07 -16.46 13.78
C LEU A 321 2.77 -17.18 12.62
N SER A 322 2.50 -18.47 12.48
CA SER A 322 2.89 -19.21 11.29
C SER A 322 2.13 -18.69 10.08
N SER A 323 2.73 -18.81 8.90
CA SER A 323 2.08 -18.56 7.62
C SER A 323 1.55 -19.86 7.03
N GLY A 324 0.28 -19.87 6.63
CA GLY A 324 -0.29 -20.93 5.78
C GLY A 324 0.03 -20.73 4.29
N GLY A 325 0.74 -19.64 3.93
CA GLY A 325 1.13 -19.36 2.56
C GLY A 325 2.14 -20.38 1.99
N LYS A 326 2.15 -20.52 0.67
CA LYS A 326 3.13 -21.34 -0.04
C LYS A 326 4.53 -20.73 0.09
N VAL A 327 5.56 -21.58 0.13
CA VAL A 327 6.96 -21.14 0.13
C VAL A 327 7.26 -20.42 -1.17
N ASP A 328 7.76 -19.20 -1.11
CA ASP A 328 8.27 -18.46 -2.25
C ASP A 328 9.72 -18.86 -2.60
N ASP A 329 10.19 -18.41 -3.74
CA ASP A 329 11.55 -18.73 -4.22
C ASP A 329 12.63 -18.19 -3.29
N TRP A 330 12.41 -17.03 -2.64
CA TRP A 330 13.35 -16.46 -1.70
C TRP A 330 13.44 -17.30 -0.42
N SER A 331 12.31 -17.63 0.19
CA SER A 331 12.26 -18.50 1.37
C SER A 331 12.87 -19.87 1.12
N ASN A 332 12.66 -20.42 -0.09
CA ASN A 332 13.24 -21.69 -0.50
C ASN A 332 14.78 -21.59 -0.61
N LYS A 333 15.30 -20.50 -1.16
CA LYS A 333 16.71 -20.25 -1.33
C LYS A 333 17.47 -20.00 -0.01
N GLU A 334 16.78 -19.36 0.95
CA GLU A 334 17.35 -18.99 2.25
C GLU A 334 17.05 -20.06 3.33
N ASP A 335 16.67 -21.28 2.93
CA ASP A 335 16.42 -22.44 3.81
C ASP A 335 15.24 -22.27 4.80
N PHE A 336 14.31 -21.33 4.56
CA PHE A 336 13.09 -21.16 5.36
C PHE A 336 11.97 -22.14 4.96
N VAL A 337 12.33 -23.40 4.71
CA VAL A 337 11.40 -24.43 4.19
C VAL A 337 10.82 -25.36 5.23
N GLY A 338 11.39 -25.37 6.44
CA GLY A 338 11.07 -26.35 7.48
C GLY A 338 9.94 -25.96 8.44
N THR A 339 9.26 -24.83 8.22
CA THR A 339 8.19 -24.35 9.11
C THR A 339 6.86 -25.01 8.79
N HIS A 340 6.01 -25.21 9.80
CA HIS A 340 4.63 -25.65 9.60
C HIS A 340 3.85 -24.63 8.77
N ARG A 341 3.20 -25.05 7.70
CA ARG A 341 2.33 -24.22 6.86
C ARG A 341 0.90 -24.35 7.31
N ARG A 342 0.48 -23.41 8.15
CA ARG A 342 -0.86 -23.38 8.72
C ARG A 342 -1.18 -21.97 9.20
N PHE A 343 -2.44 -21.62 9.17
CA PHE A 343 -2.94 -20.41 9.83
C PHE A 343 -3.39 -20.74 11.26
N MET A 344 -3.34 -19.74 12.12
CA MET A 344 -3.81 -19.82 13.50
C MET A 344 -5.04 -18.92 13.63
N VAL A 345 -6.19 -19.50 13.97
CA VAL A 345 -7.44 -18.78 14.21
C VAL A 345 -7.74 -18.86 15.70
N PHE A 346 -8.06 -17.73 16.32
CA PHE A 346 -8.18 -17.61 17.76
C PHE A 346 -9.64 -17.43 18.18
N GLU A 347 -10.11 -18.27 19.10
CA GLU A 347 -11.40 -18.14 19.74
C GLU A 347 -11.23 -17.55 21.15
N TRP A 348 -11.92 -16.45 21.40
CA TRP A 348 -11.87 -15.71 22.65
C TRP A 348 -13.19 -15.75 23.40
N ASP A 349 -13.17 -15.98 24.71
CA ASP A 349 -14.26 -15.56 25.57
C ASP A 349 -13.97 -14.17 26.17
N GLN A 350 -14.90 -13.59 26.89
CA GLN A 350 -14.73 -12.24 27.45
C GLN A 350 -13.62 -12.12 28.50
N LYS A 351 -13.00 -13.23 28.92
CA LYS A 351 -12.00 -13.25 30.00
C LYS A 351 -10.65 -13.81 29.57
N LYS A 352 -10.60 -14.62 28.52
CA LYS A 352 -9.38 -15.36 28.14
C LYS A 352 -9.43 -15.85 26.69
N LEU A 353 -8.28 -16.22 26.17
CA LEU A 353 -8.18 -17.09 25.00
C LEU A 353 -8.81 -18.45 25.32
N ALA A 354 -9.77 -18.88 24.53
CA ALA A 354 -10.50 -20.13 24.73
C ALA A 354 -9.89 -21.28 23.93
N SER A 355 -9.55 -21.03 22.65
CA SER A 355 -8.99 -22.04 21.75
C SER A 355 -8.12 -21.40 20.68
N ILE A 356 -7.17 -22.16 20.15
CA ILE A 356 -6.43 -21.88 18.93
C ILE A 356 -6.77 -23.01 17.95
N HIS A 357 -7.26 -22.65 16.79
CA HIS A 357 -7.56 -23.56 15.70
C HIS A 357 -6.46 -23.43 14.65
N TYR A 358 -5.84 -24.55 14.31
CA TYR A 358 -4.87 -24.62 13.22
C TYR A 358 -5.56 -25.05 11.94
N ILE A 359 -5.40 -24.27 10.90
CA ILE A 359 -6.04 -24.41 9.59
C ILE A 359 -4.99 -24.46 8.48
#